data_8dac1ef37b3a57c722bc1e83f6562d6b
#
_entry.id   8dac1ef37b3a57c722bc1e83f6562d6b
#
_cell.length_a   1.000
_cell.length_b   1.000
_cell.length_c   1.000
_cell.angle_alpha   90.00
_cell.angle_beta   90.00
_cell.angle_gamma   90.00
#
_symmetry.space_group_name_H-M   'P 1'
#
loop_
_entity.id
_entity.type
_entity.pdbx_description
1 polymer ?
#
loop_
_entity_poly.entity_id
_entity_poly.type
_entity_poly.pdbx_seq_one_letter_code
_entity_poly.pdbx_strand_id
1 'polypeptide(L)'
;LAGYFPDTQTKRLVVLGDKEIGYIEEQMDEISQRRSFEFLTGDSTPCIVVAHGHECPPILKEIAQRKNFPVFKTEHQTSHAIVSITNYLDECLAESVVIHGELVRVFGVGVLITGRSGMGKSEIALELIKRGHQLVGDDRIDCYKIHDDLVGRTTPMLEGFMELRGVGIINVSRMYGVGAVAHETQIEFQIDLEPFNDSYEYDRVGIEEKEYNEILGIKILKMTIPVSQGRPMSSVIETAVTNFLL
;
A
#
# COMPACT_ATOMS: atom_id res chain seq x y z
N LEU A 1 5.70 29.42 15.05
CA LEU A 1 6.31 30.01 16.25
C LEU A 1 6.76 31.46 16.07
N ALA A 2 7.14 31.86 14.86
CA ALA A 2 7.61 33.23 14.54
C ALA A 2 6.51 34.30 14.48
N GLY A 3 5.32 34.04 15.01
CA GLY A 3 4.22 35.01 15.08
C GLY A 3 3.36 35.13 13.83
N TYR A 4 3.60 34.30 12.79
CA TYR A 4 2.72 34.20 11.63
C TYR A 4 1.67 33.09 11.87
N PHE A 5 0.41 33.48 11.89
CA PHE A 5 -0.74 32.60 12.16
C PHE A 5 -1.67 32.61 10.94
N PRO A 6 -1.35 31.82 9.88
CA PRO A 6 -2.21 31.75 8.70
C PRO A 6 -3.52 31.07 9.05
N ASP A 7 -4.61 31.55 8.48
CA ASP A 7 -5.90 30.89 8.51
C ASP A 7 -5.88 29.72 7.50
N THR A 8 -5.36 28.58 7.95
CA THR A 8 -5.28 27.38 7.11
C THR A 8 -6.28 26.33 7.60
N GLN A 9 -7.16 25.90 6.71
CA GLN A 9 -8.10 24.81 6.98
C GLN A 9 -7.45 23.41 6.90
N THR A 10 -6.17 23.32 6.53
CA THR A 10 -5.45 22.06 6.40
C THR A 10 -5.00 21.54 7.76
N LYS A 11 -5.46 20.35 8.13
CA LYS A 11 -4.99 19.65 9.32
C LYS A 11 -3.52 19.25 9.12
N ARG A 12 -2.65 19.72 10.01
CA ARG A 12 -1.21 19.43 9.96
C ARG A 12 -0.72 18.97 11.32
N LEU A 13 0.00 17.87 11.34
CA LEU A 13 0.77 17.46 12.50
C LEU A 13 1.96 18.41 12.67
N VAL A 14 2.24 18.80 13.91
CA VAL A 14 3.37 19.69 14.25
C VAL A 14 4.46 18.89 14.93
N VAL A 15 5.70 19.02 14.45
CA VAL A 15 6.88 18.42 15.09
C VAL A 15 7.78 19.54 15.62
N LEU A 16 8.13 19.46 16.88
CA LEU A 16 9.06 20.36 17.54
C LEU A 16 10.40 19.63 17.75
N GLY A 17 11.42 20.05 17.02
CA GLY A 17 12.78 19.52 17.13
C GLY A 17 13.73 20.52 17.79
N ASP A 18 15.05 20.29 17.67
CA ASP A 18 16.09 21.09 18.31
C ASP A 18 15.97 22.59 18.03
N LYS A 19 15.67 22.95 16.77
CA LYS A 19 15.58 24.36 16.36
C LYS A 19 14.34 25.04 16.94
N GLU A 20 13.22 24.35 16.94
CA GLU A 20 11.96 24.86 17.49
C GLU A 20 12.03 24.97 18.99
N ILE A 21 12.58 23.97 19.68
CA ILE A 21 12.76 24.01 21.14
C ILE A 21 13.75 25.09 21.51
N GLY A 22 14.93 25.17 20.89
CA GLY A 22 15.89 26.25 21.15
C GLY A 22 15.29 27.63 20.90
N TYR A 23 14.50 27.83 19.85
CA TYR A 23 13.81 29.09 19.61
C TYR A 23 12.78 29.43 20.72
N ILE A 24 12.03 28.42 21.19
CA ILE A 24 11.07 28.60 22.28
C ILE A 24 11.77 29.03 23.56
N GLU A 25 12.90 28.39 23.91
CA GLU A 25 13.63 28.62 25.16
C GLU A 25 14.43 29.92 25.14
N GLU A 26 15.05 30.26 24.01
CA GLU A 26 16.00 31.37 23.94
C GLU A 26 15.40 32.70 23.44
N GLN A 27 14.36 32.63 22.57
CA GLN A 27 13.87 33.79 21.84
C GLN A 27 12.42 34.17 22.16
N MET A 28 11.64 33.31 22.80
CA MET A 28 10.23 33.56 23.06
C MET A 28 9.97 33.90 24.52
N ASP A 29 9.36 35.06 24.77
CA ASP A 29 8.80 35.37 26.08
C ASP A 29 7.53 34.54 26.38
N GLU A 30 7.09 34.51 27.62
CA GLU A 30 5.94 33.71 28.06
C GLU A 30 4.64 34.08 27.33
N ILE A 31 4.43 35.35 27.01
CA ILE A 31 3.23 35.84 26.31
C ILE A 31 3.20 35.28 24.86
N SER A 32 4.34 35.34 24.18
CA SER A 32 4.52 34.84 22.83
C SER A 32 4.37 33.31 22.76
N GLN A 33 4.92 32.59 23.74
CA GLN A 33 4.74 31.15 23.86
C GLN A 33 3.26 30.78 24.04
N ARG A 34 2.55 31.43 24.97
CA ARG A 34 1.11 31.19 25.19
C ARG A 34 0.31 31.40 23.91
N ARG A 35 0.52 32.53 23.25
CA ARG A 35 -0.20 32.85 22.01
C ARG A 35 0.06 31.82 20.93
N SER A 36 1.31 31.41 20.74
CA SER A 36 1.69 30.43 19.73
C SER A 36 1.13 29.03 20.04
N PHE A 37 1.21 28.59 21.27
CA PHE A 37 0.68 27.27 21.66
C PHE A 37 -0.84 27.23 21.71
N GLU A 38 -1.52 28.34 22.04
CA GLU A 38 -2.98 28.42 21.90
C GLU A 38 -3.42 28.23 20.46
N PHE A 39 -2.69 28.81 19.51
CA PHE A 39 -2.94 28.62 18.07
C PHE A 39 -2.60 27.20 17.62
N LEU A 40 -1.41 26.68 17.96
CA LEU A 40 -0.96 25.35 17.55
C LEU A 40 -1.78 24.20 18.15
N THR A 41 -2.48 24.42 19.24
CA THR A 41 -3.40 23.46 19.86
C THR A 41 -4.86 23.71 19.47
N GLY A 42 -5.09 24.37 18.35
CA GLY A 42 -6.42 24.57 17.75
C GLY A 42 -6.89 23.39 16.93
N ASP A 43 -8.11 23.48 16.39
CA ASP A 43 -8.82 22.39 15.67
C ASP A 43 -8.11 21.94 14.39
N SER A 44 -7.24 22.79 13.82
CA SER A 44 -6.46 22.47 12.61
C SER A 44 -5.24 21.57 12.85
N THR A 45 -4.86 21.35 14.10
CA THR A 45 -3.71 20.53 14.49
C THR A 45 -4.19 19.29 15.23
N PRO A 46 -4.00 18.07 14.70
CA PRO A 46 -4.43 16.85 15.37
C PRO A 46 -3.56 16.50 16.60
N CYS A 47 -2.28 16.79 16.55
CA CYS A 47 -1.36 16.57 17.68
C CYS A 47 -0.05 17.32 17.46
N ILE A 48 0.75 17.39 18.53
CA ILE A 48 2.13 17.88 18.49
C ILE A 48 3.06 16.74 18.92
N VAL A 49 4.20 16.61 18.24
CA VAL A 49 5.26 15.65 18.58
C VAL A 49 6.52 16.44 18.98
N VAL A 50 7.01 16.20 20.18
CA VAL A 50 8.30 16.72 20.67
C VAL A 50 9.35 15.65 20.38
N ALA A 51 10.30 15.95 19.49
CA ALA A 51 11.30 15.01 19.00
C ALA A 51 12.64 15.16 19.71
N HIS A 52 13.58 14.24 19.44
CA HIS A 52 14.97 14.23 19.91
C HIS A 52 15.09 14.22 21.43
N GLY A 53 14.18 13.55 22.12
CA GLY A 53 14.23 13.41 23.58
C GLY A 53 13.94 14.68 24.39
N HIS A 54 13.64 15.81 23.73
CA HIS A 54 13.33 17.04 24.43
C HIS A 54 12.13 16.90 25.37
N GLU A 55 12.14 17.67 26.45
CA GLU A 55 10.96 17.77 27.31
C GLU A 55 9.90 18.67 26.68
N CYS A 56 8.64 18.38 26.97
CA CYS A 56 7.54 19.22 26.53
C CYS A 56 7.62 20.59 27.20
N PRO A 57 7.64 21.71 26.45
CA PRO A 57 7.66 23.04 27.01
C PRO A 57 6.55 23.21 28.07
N PRO A 58 6.84 23.78 29.24
CA PRO A 58 5.88 23.84 30.36
C PRO A 58 4.56 24.51 30.00
N ILE A 59 4.59 25.59 29.23
CA ILE A 59 3.40 26.32 28.78
C ILE A 59 2.57 25.48 27.78
N LEU A 60 3.25 24.76 26.89
CA LEU A 60 2.56 23.82 25.97
C LEU A 60 1.87 22.72 26.78
N LYS A 61 2.55 22.15 27.76
CA LYS A 61 2.00 21.11 28.64
C LYS A 61 0.76 21.58 29.39
N GLU A 62 0.79 22.79 29.96
CA GLU A 62 -0.35 23.41 30.65
C GLU A 62 -1.56 23.56 29.71
N ILE A 63 -1.33 24.12 28.50
CA ILE A 63 -2.39 24.37 27.53
C ILE A 63 -2.97 23.03 27.00
N ALA A 64 -2.08 22.07 26.71
CA ALA A 64 -2.48 20.74 26.23
C ALA A 64 -3.35 20.00 27.26
N GLN A 65 -2.98 20.03 28.52
CA GLN A 65 -3.78 19.45 29.61
C GLN A 65 -5.16 20.12 29.74
N ARG A 66 -5.21 21.45 29.69
CA ARG A 66 -6.48 22.19 29.76
C ARG A 66 -7.41 21.89 28.60
N LYS A 67 -6.86 21.75 27.38
CA LYS A 67 -7.62 21.48 26.15
C LYS A 67 -7.85 19.99 25.88
N ASN A 68 -7.31 19.09 26.69
CA ASN A 68 -7.22 17.65 26.41
C ASN A 68 -6.61 17.36 25.03
N PHE A 69 -5.56 18.12 24.67
CA PHE A 69 -4.90 18.07 23.38
C PHE A 69 -3.70 17.10 23.42
N PRO A 70 -3.56 16.19 22.42
CA PRO A 70 -2.52 15.18 22.44
C PRO A 70 -1.13 15.79 22.10
N VAL A 71 -0.17 15.56 23.00
CA VAL A 71 1.24 15.85 22.79
C VAL A 71 2.03 14.57 23.03
N PHE A 72 2.83 14.17 22.05
CA PHE A 72 3.67 12.98 22.11
C PHE A 72 5.14 13.37 22.25
N LYS A 73 5.95 12.48 22.81
CA LYS A 73 7.41 12.60 22.88
C LYS A 73 8.06 11.42 22.17
N THR A 74 9.17 11.68 21.46
CA THR A 74 10.00 10.62 20.85
C THR A 74 11.48 10.92 21.03
N GLU A 75 12.28 9.87 21.25
CA GLU A 75 13.74 9.95 21.31
C GLU A 75 14.38 10.10 19.91
N HIS A 76 13.62 9.82 18.85
CA HIS A 76 14.13 9.91 17.48
C HIS A 76 14.41 11.37 17.08
N GLN A 77 15.43 11.53 16.22
CA GLN A 77 15.70 12.81 15.57
C GLN A 77 14.48 13.28 14.77
N THR A 78 14.31 14.59 14.67
CA THR A 78 13.16 15.23 14.00
C THR A 78 12.91 14.70 12.60
N SER A 79 13.97 14.58 11.78
CA SER A 79 13.87 14.04 10.41
C SER A 79 13.37 12.60 10.39
N HIS A 80 13.88 11.75 11.26
CA HIS A 80 13.47 10.35 11.36
C HIS A 80 12.02 10.23 11.85
N ALA A 81 11.63 11.03 12.84
CA ALA A 81 10.25 11.08 13.34
C ALA A 81 9.27 11.49 12.22
N ILE A 82 9.60 12.54 11.45
CA ILE A 82 8.79 13.01 10.33
C ILE A 82 8.62 11.89 9.29
N VAL A 83 9.72 11.26 8.84
CA VAL A 83 9.66 10.18 7.84
C VAL A 83 8.80 9.00 8.35
N SER A 84 9.02 8.56 9.59
CA SER A 84 8.27 7.43 10.16
C SER A 84 6.77 7.73 10.27
N ILE A 85 6.40 8.95 10.70
CA ILE A 85 5.00 9.36 10.80
C ILE A 85 4.37 9.48 9.41
N THR A 86 5.09 10.07 8.45
CA THR A 86 4.60 10.21 7.06
C THR A 86 4.33 8.85 6.46
N ASN A 87 5.29 7.92 6.49
CA ASN A 87 5.10 6.57 5.97
C ASN A 87 3.91 5.85 6.62
N TYR A 88 3.77 5.95 7.93
CA TYR A 88 2.64 5.34 8.65
C TYR A 88 1.30 5.95 8.22
N LEU A 89 1.23 7.27 8.06
CA LEU A 89 0.01 7.94 7.62
C LEU A 89 -0.33 7.62 6.17
N ASP A 90 0.67 7.53 5.29
CA ASP A 90 0.49 7.16 3.90
C ASP A 90 -0.10 5.74 3.79
N GLU A 91 0.37 4.80 4.61
CA GLU A 91 -0.22 3.46 4.68
C GLU A 91 -1.66 3.46 5.24
N CYS A 92 -1.88 4.19 6.36
CA CYS A 92 -3.18 4.19 7.04
C CYS A 92 -4.28 4.95 6.28
N LEU A 93 -3.89 5.98 5.52
CA LEU A 93 -4.80 6.86 4.78
C LEU A 93 -4.80 6.58 3.28
N ALA A 94 -4.11 5.52 2.84
CA ALA A 94 -4.03 5.13 1.43
C ALA A 94 -5.42 4.97 0.81
N GLU A 95 -5.61 5.57 -0.36
CA GLU A 95 -6.77 5.27 -1.19
C GLU A 95 -6.78 3.79 -1.54
N SER A 96 -7.93 3.15 -1.46
CA SER A 96 -8.04 1.72 -1.70
C SER A 96 -9.23 1.34 -2.57
N VAL A 97 -9.07 0.24 -3.30
CA VAL A 97 -10.14 -0.39 -4.08
C VAL A 97 -10.03 -1.91 -3.96
N VAL A 98 -11.18 -2.57 -3.95
CA VAL A 98 -11.25 -4.04 -3.97
C VAL A 98 -11.36 -4.52 -5.41
N ILE A 99 -10.49 -5.45 -5.79
CA ILE A 99 -10.51 -6.09 -7.11
C ILE A 99 -10.71 -7.60 -6.95
N HIS A 100 -11.62 -8.17 -7.74
CA HIS A 100 -11.79 -9.61 -7.82
C HIS A 100 -10.78 -10.22 -8.78
N GLY A 101 -9.96 -11.12 -8.26
CA GLY A 101 -8.88 -11.78 -9.01
C GLY A 101 -7.93 -12.51 -8.08
N GLU A 102 -6.90 -13.08 -8.69
CA GLU A 102 -5.81 -13.73 -7.96
C GLU A 102 -4.57 -12.83 -8.01
N LEU A 103 -3.90 -12.65 -6.88
CA LEU A 103 -2.63 -11.94 -6.83
C LEU A 103 -1.52 -12.91 -6.49
N VAL A 104 -0.57 -13.04 -7.40
CA VAL A 104 0.56 -13.97 -7.30
C VAL A 104 1.85 -13.21 -7.56
N ARG A 105 2.90 -13.51 -6.81
CA ARG A 105 4.25 -13.00 -7.09
C ARG A 105 5.00 -14.01 -7.94
N VAL A 106 5.22 -13.65 -9.23
CA VAL A 106 5.88 -14.49 -10.23
C VAL A 106 7.26 -13.89 -10.54
N PHE A 107 8.33 -14.63 -10.25
CA PHE A 107 9.72 -14.15 -10.38
C PHE A 107 10.00 -12.81 -9.66
N GLY A 108 9.29 -12.56 -8.57
CA GLY A 108 9.40 -11.31 -7.81
C GLY A 108 8.43 -10.21 -8.24
N VAL A 109 7.79 -10.33 -9.42
CA VAL A 109 6.80 -9.39 -9.95
C VAL A 109 5.41 -9.72 -9.42
N GLY A 110 4.68 -8.71 -8.94
CA GLY A 110 3.27 -8.86 -8.55
C GLY A 110 2.37 -8.87 -9.78
N VAL A 111 1.72 -10.01 -10.02
CA VAL A 111 0.84 -10.28 -11.15
C VAL A 111 -0.60 -10.40 -10.66
N LEU A 112 -1.45 -9.47 -11.09
CA LEU A 112 -2.89 -9.52 -10.85
C LEU A 112 -3.58 -10.27 -11.97
N ILE A 113 -4.11 -11.44 -11.68
CA ILE A 113 -4.83 -12.28 -12.64
C ILE A 113 -6.33 -12.01 -12.51
N THR A 114 -6.92 -11.44 -13.56
CA THR A 114 -8.35 -11.12 -13.64
C THR A 114 -9.05 -11.95 -14.73
N GLY A 115 -10.35 -11.84 -14.81
CA GLY A 115 -11.15 -12.55 -15.78
C GLY A 115 -12.46 -13.06 -15.17
N ARG A 116 -13.40 -13.50 -16.02
CA ARG A 116 -14.72 -13.95 -15.58
C ARG A 116 -14.63 -15.15 -14.63
N SER A 117 -15.66 -15.30 -13.77
CA SER A 117 -15.78 -16.48 -12.92
C SER A 117 -15.77 -17.77 -13.77
N GLY A 118 -15.07 -18.80 -13.29
CA GLY A 118 -14.96 -20.08 -13.97
C GLY A 118 -13.86 -20.16 -15.03
N MET A 119 -13.04 -19.13 -15.19
CA MET A 119 -11.90 -19.14 -16.12
C MET A 119 -10.68 -19.94 -15.64
N GLY A 120 -10.73 -20.51 -14.42
CA GLY A 120 -9.63 -21.29 -13.87
C GLY A 120 -8.53 -20.46 -13.21
N LYS A 121 -8.85 -19.24 -12.74
CA LYS A 121 -7.86 -18.35 -12.11
C LYS A 121 -7.18 -19.00 -10.91
N SER A 122 -7.95 -19.54 -9.96
CA SER A 122 -7.39 -20.18 -8.75
C SER A 122 -6.59 -21.45 -9.10
N GLU A 123 -7.02 -22.23 -10.12
CA GLU A 123 -6.25 -23.37 -10.59
C GLU A 123 -4.91 -22.96 -11.22
N ILE A 124 -4.91 -21.87 -12.00
CA ILE A 124 -3.68 -21.30 -12.58
C ILE A 124 -2.76 -20.78 -11.48
N ALA A 125 -3.30 -20.05 -10.51
CA ALA A 125 -2.53 -19.55 -9.35
C ALA A 125 -1.91 -20.72 -8.55
N LEU A 126 -2.68 -21.79 -8.30
CA LEU A 126 -2.16 -22.98 -7.62
C LEU A 126 -1.04 -23.66 -8.43
N GLU A 127 -1.15 -23.70 -9.75
CA GLU A 127 -0.10 -24.25 -10.60
C GLU A 127 1.17 -23.41 -10.55
N LEU A 128 1.06 -22.08 -10.54
CA LEU A 128 2.17 -21.16 -10.32
C LEU A 128 2.83 -21.38 -8.96
N ILE A 129 2.03 -21.56 -7.89
CA ILE A 129 2.55 -21.85 -6.55
C ILE A 129 3.34 -23.17 -6.53
N LYS A 130 2.83 -24.23 -7.17
CA LYS A 130 3.55 -25.52 -7.31
C LYS A 130 4.88 -25.38 -8.05
N ARG A 131 5.02 -24.38 -8.88
CA ARG A 131 6.25 -24.05 -9.64
C ARG A 131 7.21 -23.13 -8.85
N GLY A 132 6.87 -22.77 -7.60
CA GLY A 132 7.74 -22.02 -6.70
C GLY A 132 7.42 -20.53 -6.60
N HIS A 133 6.29 -20.10 -7.15
CA HIS A 133 5.79 -18.73 -7.00
C HIS A 133 4.98 -18.56 -5.70
N GLN A 134 4.63 -17.33 -5.33
CA GLN A 134 4.00 -17.03 -4.06
C GLN A 134 2.57 -16.51 -4.24
N LEU A 135 1.63 -17.08 -3.48
CA LEU A 135 0.29 -16.52 -3.34
C LEU A 135 0.32 -15.27 -2.47
N VAL A 136 -0.34 -14.22 -2.90
CA VAL A 136 -0.65 -13.04 -2.08
C VAL A 136 -2.11 -13.03 -1.66
N GLY A 137 -3.02 -13.31 -2.60
CA GLY A 137 -4.44 -13.39 -2.31
C GLY A 137 -5.23 -14.09 -3.40
N ASP A 138 -6.38 -14.65 -3.01
CA ASP A 138 -7.34 -15.37 -3.85
C ASP A 138 -8.70 -14.69 -3.77
N ASP A 139 -9.36 -14.52 -4.90
CA ASP A 139 -10.70 -13.96 -5.14
C ASP A 139 -10.85 -12.48 -4.75
N ARG A 140 -10.37 -12.05 -3.60
CA ARG A 140 -10.46 -10.66 -3.12
C ARG A 140 -9.08 -10.07 -2.88
N ILE A 141 -8.75 -9.04 -3.65
CA ILE A 141 -7.51 -8.28 -3.51
C ILE A 141 -7.85 -6.85 -3.10
N ASP A 142 -7.40 -6.45 -1.93
CA ASP A 142 -7.45 -5.07 -1.47
C ASP A 142 -6.22 -4.34 -2.02
N CYS A 143 -6.44 -3.44 -2.97
CA CYS A 143 -5.39 -2.67 -3.64
C CYS A 143 -5.31 -1.27 -3.03
N TYR A 144 -4.12 -0.84 -2.67
CA TYR A 144 -3.83 0.45 -2.02
C TYR A 144 -2.86 1.26 -2.88
N LYS A 145 -3.14 2.56 -3.01
CA LYS A 145 -2.17 3.50 -3.56
C LYS A 145 -1.25 3.97 -2.45
N ILE A 146 -0.01 3.52 -2.47
CA ILE A 146 1.02 3.93 -1.52
C ILE A 146 2.10 4.68 -2.31
N HIS A 147 2.16 6.00 -2.15
CA HIS A 147 2.97 6.90 -2.99
C HIS A 147 2.61 6.75 -4.48
N ASP A 148 3.54 6.31 -5.30
CA ASP A 148 3.37 6.07 -6.74
C ASP A 148 3.18 4.59 -7.09
N ASP A 149 3.07 3.72 -6.07
CA ASP A 149 2.94 2.29 -6.23
C ASP A 149 1.52 1.79 -5.93
N LEU A 150 1.08 0.80 -6.68
CA LEU A 150 -0.12 0.04 -6.36
C LEU A 150 0.27 -1.22 -5.60
N VAL A 151 -0.08 -1.28 -4.31
CA VAL A 151 0.20 -2.43 -3.44
C VAL A 151 -1.07 -3.24 -3.25
N GLY A 152 -0.98 -4.54 -3.54
CA GLY A 152 -2.08 -5.48 -3.33
C GLY A 152 -1.81 -6.42 -2.17
N ARG A 153 -2.85 -6.65 -1.37
CA ARG A 153 -2.86 -7.65 -0.29
C ARG A 153 -4.27 -8.21 -0.09
N THR A 154 -4.36 -9.30 0.63
CA THR A 154 -5.64 -9.82 1.09
C THR A 154 -5.86 -9.49 2.58
N THR A 155 -7.08 -9.71 3.07
CA THR A 155 -7.35 -9.52 4.50
C THR A 155 -6.58 -10.56 5.33
N PRO A 156 -6.16 -10.24 6.57
CA PRO A 156 -5.42 -11.19 7.42
C PRO A 156 -6.12 -12.53 7.64
N MET A 157 -7.47 -12.54 7.60
CA MET A 157 -8.26 -13.78 7.74
C MET A 157 -8.18 -14.70 6.53
N LEU A 158 -7.90 -14.17 5.34
CA LEU A 158 -7.83 -14.91 4.07
C LEU A 158 -6.39 -15.21 3.64
N GLU A 159 -5.40 -14.68 4.36
CA GLU A 159 -3.99 -14.84 4.02
C GLU A 159 -3.59 -16.32 3.97
N GLY A 160 -3.04 -16.74 2.84
CA GLY A 160 -2.62 -18.10 2.59
C GLY A 160 -3.75 -19.10 2.40
N PHE A 161 -4.99 -18.66 2.32
CA PHE A 161 -6.13 -19.49 1.93
C PHE A 161 -6.47 -19.28 0.45
N MET A 162 -6.97 -20.35 -0.18
CA MET A 162 -7.39 -20.36 -1.57
C MET A 162 -8.59 -21.31 -1.73
N GLU A 163 -9.58 -20.91 -2.54
CA GLU A 163 -10.71 -21.76 -2.85
C GLU A 163 -10.51 -22.46 -4.20
N LEU A 164 -10.62 -23.77 -4.19
CA LEU A 164 -10.56 -24.59 -5.40
C LEU A 164 -11.90 -25.29 -5.66
N ARG A 165 -12.44 -25.09 -6.83
CA ARG A 165 -13.70 -25.72 -7.22
C ARG A 165 -13.60 -27.24 -7.14
N GLY A 166 -14.54 -27.87 -6.43
CA GLY A 166 -14.57 -29.34 -6.22
C GLY A 166 -13.66 -29.87 -5.11
N VAL A 167 -12.78 -29.02 -4.53
CA VAL A 167 -11.93 -29.38 -3.39
C VAL A 167 -12.35 -28.63 -2.14
N GLY A 168 -12.73 -27.34 -2.29
CA GLY A 168 -13.01 -26.42 -1.20
C GLY A 168 -11.81 -25.54 -0.84
N ILE A 169 -11.82 -25.01 0.39
CA ILE A 169 -10.78 -24.10 0.86
C ILE A 169 -9.54 -24.87 1.28
N ILE A 170 -8.39 -24.53 0.72
CA ILE A 170 -7.08 -25.07 1.06
C ILE A 170 -6.23 -24.03 1.78
N ASN A 171 -5.29 -24.48 2.61
CA ASN A 171 -4.27 -23.62 3.23
C ASN A 171 -2.93 -23.85 2.52
N VAL A 172 -2.53 -22.86 1.72
CA VAL A 172 -1.34 -22.90 0.85
C VAL A 172 -0.06 -23.00 1.68
N SER A 173 0.05 -22.24 2.77
CA SER A 173 1.25 -22.27 3.61
C SER A 173 1.47 -23.63 4.31
N ARG A 174 0.39 -24.34 4.64
CA ARG A 174 0.49 -25.71 5.20
C ARG A 174 0.84 -26.75 4.15
N MET A 175 0.38 -26.57 2.92
CA MET A 175 0.60 -27.55 1.83
C MET A 175 1.95 -27.38 1.13
N TYR A 176 2.39 -26.13 0.94
CA TYR A 176 3.57 -25.79 0.12
C TYR A 176 4.67 -25.06 0.90
N GLY A 177 4.47 -24.84 2.20
CA GLY A 177 5.41 -24.14 3.06
C GLY A 177 5.14 -22.63 3.16
N VAL A 178 5.66 -22.02 4.22
CA VAL A 178 5.47 -20.58 4.48
C VAL A 178 6.06 -19.68 3.39
N GLY A 179 7.06 -20.16 2.66
CA GLY A 179 7.65 -19.43 1.53
C GLY A 179 6.75 -19.36 0.29
N ALA A 180 5.65 -20.12 0.25
CA ALA A 180 4.69 -20.11 -0.85
C ALA A 180 3.63 -19.00 -0.72
N VAL A 181 3.68 -18.21 0.35
CA VAL A 181 2.75 -17.10 0.62
C VAL A 181 3.55 -15.82 0.85
N ALA A 182 3.07 -14.72 0.33
CA ALA A 182 3.57 -13.38 0.62
C ALA A 182 2.42 -12.52 1.16
N HIS A 183 2.70 -11.68 2.15
CA HIS A 183 1.71 -10.83 2.80
C HIS A 183 1.13 -9.77 1.85
N GLU A 184 1.99 -9.14 1.06
CA GLU A 184 1.64 -8.12 0.07
C GLU A 184 2.65 -8.09 -1.07
N THR A 185 2.30 -7.45 -2.17
CA THR A 185 3.22 -7.16 -3.27
C THR A 185 2.80 -5.91 -4.03
N GLN A 186 3.76 -5.20 -4.60
CA GLN A 186 3.47 -4.21 -5.62
C GLN A 186 2.85 -4.91 -6.83
N ILE A 187 1.76 -4.37 -7.38
CA ILE A 187 1.12 -4.86 -8.59
C ILE A 187 1.73 -4.13 -9.77
N GLU A 188 2.50 -4.83 -10.57
CA GLU A 188 3.22 -4.27 -11.71
C GLU A 188 2.63 -4.71 -13.05
N PHE A 189 1.95 -5.88 -13.04
CA PHE A 189 1.45 -6.51 -14.23
C PHE A 189 0.05 -7.09 -14.00
N GLN A 190 -0.87 -6.81 -14.91
CA GLN A 190 -2.20 -7.41 -14.92
C GLN A 190 -2.33 -8.36 -16.10
N ILE A 191 -2.82 -9.56 -15.82
CA ILE A 191 -3.21 -10.55 -16.83
C ILE A 191 -4.72 -10.71 -16.78
N ASP A 192 -5.39 -10.38 -17.87
CA ASP A 192 -6.83 -10.56 -18.02
C ASP A 192 -7.12 -11.81 -18.83
N LEU A 193 -7.81 -12.78 -18.23
CA LEU A 193 -8.13 -14.04 -18.86
C LEU A 193 -9.45 -13.93 -19.61
N GLU A 194 -9.43 -14.25 -20.91
CA GLU A 194 -10.63 -14.27 -21.75
C GLU A 194 -10.90 -15.68 -22.32
N PRO A 195 -12.18 -16.03 -22.62
CA PRO A 195 -12.47 -17.24 -23.35
C PRO A 195 -11.84 -17.21 -24.75
N PHE A 196 -11.21 -18.29 -25.14
CA PHE A 196 -10.68 -18.41 -26.51
C PHE A 196 -11.81 -18.22 -27.54
N ASN A 197 -11.58 -17.38 -28.52
CA ASN A 197 -12.53 -17.10 -29.60
C ASN A 197 -11.84 -17.29 -30.96
N ASP A 198 -12.22 -18.32 -31.71
CA ASP A 198 -11.63 -18.66 -33.04
C ASP A 198 -11.80 -17.54 -34.10
N SER A 199 -12.74 -16.61 -33.88
CA SER A 199 -12.99 -15.51 -34.82
C SER A 199 -12.15 -14.27 -34.52
N TYR A 200 -11.33 -14.29 -33.47
CA TYR A 200 -10.47 -13.17 -33.07
C TYR A 200 -9.02 -13.48 -33.46
N GLU A 201 -8.41 -12.64 -34.29
CA GLU A 201 -6.95 -12.66 -34.44
C GLU A 201 -6.36 -12.12 -33.14
N TYR A 202 -5.88 -13.01 -32.28
CA TYR A 202 -5.09 -12.62 -31.13
C TYR A 202 -3.77 -12.08 -31.63
N ASP A 203 -3.58 -10.79 -31.47
CA ASP A 203 -2.33 -10.14 -31.83
C ASP A 203 -1.17 -10.92 -31.18
N ARG A 204 -0.14 -11.14 -31.96
CA ARG A 204 1.13 -11.65 -31.45
C ARG A 204 1.75 -10.51 -30.65
N VAL A 205 1.25 -10.33 -29.41
CA VAL A 205 1.70 -9.30 -28.48
C VAL A 205 3.21 -9.45 -28.33
N GLY A 206 3.93 -8.62 -28.99
CA GLY A 206 5.38 -8.69 -28.96
C GLY A 206 6.10 -7.40 -29.27
N ILE A 207 5.52 -6.43 -29.97
CA ILE A 207 6.35 -5.33 -30.45
C ILE A 207 5.64 -3.95 -30.49
N GLU A 208 4.32 -3.83 -30.63
CA GLU A 208 3.79 -2.53 -31.09
C GLU A 208 2.85 -1.75 -30.16
N GLU A 209 2.05 -2.36 -29.28
CA GLU A 209 1.23 -1.56 -28.35
C GLU A 209 1.12 -2.22 -26.96
N LYS A 210 1.76 -1.60 -25.97
CA LYS A 210 1.57 -1.97 -24.57
C LYS A 210 0.23 -1.41 -24.09
N GLU A 211 -0.68 -2.28 -23.71
CA GLU A 211 -1.91 -1.89 -23.04
C GLU A 211 -1.65 -1.58 -21.56
N TYR A 212 -2.35 -0.59 -21.04
CA TYR A 212 -2.29 -0.24 -19.63
C TYR A 212 -3.69 -0.20 -19.05
N ASN A 213 -3.85 -0.72 -17.85
CA ASN A 213 -5.01 -0.47 -17.01
C ASN A 213 -4.67 0.59 -15.96
N GLU A 214 -5.62 1.43 -15.61
CA GLU A 214 -5.44 2.46 -14.59
C GLU A 214 -6.26 2.10 -13.35
N ILE A 215 -5.58 1.92 -12.22
CA ILE A 215 -6.17 1.62 -10.92
C ILE A 215 -5.69 2.67 -9.93
N LEU A 216 -6.61 3.41 -9.30
CA LEU A 216 -6.31 4.52 -8.38
C LEU A 216 -5.34 5.57 -8.97
N GLY A 217 -5.42 5.81 -10.29
CA GLY A 217 -4.53 6.73 -11.00
C GLY A 217 -3.14 6.18 -11.30
N ILE A 218 -2.88 4.90 -11.00
CA ILE A 218 -1.62 4.23 -11.31
C ILE A 218 -1.79 3.35 -12.55
N LYS A 219 -0.91 3.53 -13.52
CA LYS A 219 -0.91 2.76 -14.78
C LYS A 219 -0.14 1.46 -14.60
N ILE A 220 -0.81 0.33 -14.83
CA ILE A 220 -0.25 -1.01 -14.75
C ILE A 220 -0.27 -1.62 -16.14
N LEU A 221 0.83 -2.24 -16.54
CA LEU A 221 0.86 -2.98 -17.81
C LEU A 221 -0.19 -4.09 -17.79
N LYS A 222 -1.04 -4.13 -18.82
CA LYS A 222 -2.10 -5.13 -18.99
C LYS A 222 -1.82 -6.00 -20.20
N MET A 223 -2.05 -7.30 -20.04
CA MET A 223 -2.05 -8.27 -21.13
C MET A 223 -3.31 -9.12 -21.09
N THR A 224 -4.00 -9.25 -22.21
CA THR A 224 -5.16 -10.12 -22.34
C THR A 224 -4.73 -11.47 -22.91
N ILE A 225 -5.03 -12.57 -22.20
CA ILE A 225 -4.61 -13.93 -22.60
C ILE A 225 -5.85 -14.82 -22.79
N PRO A 226 -6.03 -15.39 -23.99
CA PRO A 226 -7.11 -16.33 -24.24
C PRO A 226 -6.84 -17.68 -23.57
N VAL A 227 -7.83 -18.16 -22.83
CA VAL A 227 -7.79 -19.47 -22.18
C VAL A 227 -8.41 -20.51 -23.10
N SER A 228 -7.64 -21.54 -23.47
CA SER A 228 -8.12 -22.71 -24.21
C SER A 228 -7.82 -24.00 -23.46
N GLN A 229 -8.64 -25.03 -23.65
CA GLN A 229 -8.42 -26.34 -23.04
C GLN A 229 -7.06 -26.92 -23.45
N GLY A 230 -6.32 -27.44 -22.49
CA GLY A 230 -5.01 -28.08 -22.71
C GLY A 230 -3.81 -27.13 -22.84
N ARG A 231 -4.01 -25.81 -22.82
CA ARG A 231 -2.90 -24.86 -22.84
C ARG A 231 -2.34 -24.67 -21.42
N PRO A 232 -1.02 -24.85 -21.19
CA PRO A 232 -0.41 -24.68 -19.89
C PRO A 232 -0.31 -23.19 -19.53
N MET A 233 -1.36 -22.65 -18.91
CA MET A 233 -1.49 -21.20 -18.64
C MET A 233 -0.41 -20.67 -17.69
N SER A 234 0.03 -21.46 -16.72
CA SER A 234 1.13 -21.10 -15.81
C SER A 234 2.42 -20.80 -16.59
N SER A 235 2.77 -21.65 -17.57
CA SER A 235 3.96 -21.43 -18.42
C SER A 235 3.81 -20.20 -19.32
N VAL A 236 2.60 -19.92 -19.81
CA VAL A 236 2.34 -18.70 -20.59
C VAL A 236 2.54 -17.46 -19.73
N ILE A 237 2.03 -17.47 -18.49
CA ILE A 237 2.19 -16.36 -17.53
C ILE A 237 3.66 -16.17 -17.16
N GLU A 238 4.39 -17.24 -16.85
CA GLU A 238 5.82 -17.16 -16.58
C GLU A 238 6.60 -16.53 -17.74
N THR A 239 6.26 -16.93 -18.98
CA THR A 239 6.89 -16.37 -20.18
C THR A 239 6.54 -14.88 -20.35
N ALA A 240 5.28 -14.51 -20.14
CA ALA A 240 4.84 -13.12 -20.21
C ALA A 240 5.56 -12.23 -19.19
N VAL A 241 5.69 -12.69 -17.93
CA VAL A 241 6.42 -11.98 -16.87
C VAL A 241 7.91 -11.91 -17.18
N THR A 242 8.51 -12.98 -17.68
CA THR A 242 9.93 -12.97 -18.07
C THR A 242 10.18 -11.96 -19.19
N ASN A 243 9.29 -11.88 -20.17
CA ASN A 243 9.37 -10.89 -21.26
C ASN A 243 9.13 -9.46 -20.78
N PHE A 244 8.34 -9.30 -19.70
CA PHE A 244 8.14 -7.99 -19.05
C PHE A 244 9.40 -7.49 -18.33
N LEU A 245 10.20 -8.41 -17.78
CA LEU A 245 11.44 -8.09 -17.06
C LEU A 245 12.63 -7.76 -17.98
N LEU A 246 12.53 -8.06 -19.29
CA LEU A 246 13.55 -7.79 -20.31
C LEU A 246 13.37 -6.44 -20.98
#